data_74f429d3ccc66cce06e3472df0cd0555
#
_entry.id   74f429d3ccc66cce06e3472df0cd0555
#
_cell.length_a   1.000
_cell.length_b   1.000
_cell.length_c   1.000
_cell.angle_alpha   90.00
_cell.angle_beta   90.00
_cell.angle_gamma   90.00
#
_symmetry.space_group_name_H-M   'P 1'
#
loop_
_entity.id
_entity.type
_entity.pdbx_description
1 polymer ?
#
loop_
_entity_poly.entity_id
_entity_poly.type
_entity_poly.pdbx_seq_one_letter_code
_entity_poly.pdbx_strand_id
1 'polypeptide(L)'
;KHTVDGTSTDYRKIYPLGLVPLLRLDDGTLLSENAAILQYIAGRYPAAKLAPADETGRARLQQWLCFIGTELHKGLFIPLFDQKAPDGTRAHTLQKSKSRLQYLNDHLDGREYLLDSFSVADAYLYTILNWTVPTQVDLTNWPTVKRYHESLQARPSVAKAFLEEMGLYKAELARHKAA
;
A
#
# COMPACT_ATOMS: atom_id res chain seq x y z
N LYS A 1 -2.30 -24.18 2.79
CA LYS A 1 -1.36 -23.99 3.92
C LYS A 1 -0.32 -22.97 3.46
N HIS A 2 -0.25 -21.84 4.11
CA HIS A 2 0.79 -20.85 3.85
C HIS A 2 2.08 -21.31 4.55
N THR A 3 3.12 -21.58 3.76
CA THR A 3 4.44 -21.94 4.31
C THR A 3 5.29 -20.69 4.47
N VAL A 4 6.03 -20.61 5.57
CA VAL A 4 7.03 -19.56 5.81
C VAL A 4 8.40 -20.17 5.56
N ASP A 5 9.23 -19.51 4.75
CA ASP A 5 10.62 -19.93 4.44
C ASP A 5 10.75 -21.36 3.92
N GLY A 6 9.76 -21.84 3.15
CA GLY A 6 9.75 -23.22 2.65
C GLY A 6 9.55 -24.30 3.73
N THR A 7 9.28 -23.90 4.97
CA THR A 7 8.94 -24.82 6.06
C THR A 7 7.44 -25.13 6.07
N SER A 8 7.02 -26.25 6.65
CA SER A 8 5.61 -26.62 6.80
C SER A 8 4.90 -25.88 7.93
N THR A 9 5.51 -24.82 8.47
CA THR A 9 4.94 -24.05 9.60
C THR A 9 3.73 -23.26 9.14
N ASP A 10 2.61 -23.43 9.84
CA ASP A 10 1.42 -22.62 9.62
C ASP A 10 1.69 -21.18 10.06
N TYR A 11 1.58 -20.23 9.14
CA TYR A 11 1.81 -18.81 9.39
C TYR A 11 0.96 -18.26 10.56
N ARG A 12 -0.25 -18.79 10.77
CA ARG A 12 -1.10 -18.38 11.89
C ARG A 12 -0.58 -18.78 13.26
N LYS A 13 0.36 -19.71 13.33
CA LYS A 13 1.09 -20.00 14.57
C LYS A 13 2.13 -18.94 14.92
N ILE A 14 2.59 -18.19 13.91
CA ILE A 14 3.51 -17.05 14.08
C ILE A 14 2.72 -15.78 14.32
N TYR A 15 1.70 -15.53 13.50
CA TYR A 15 0.83 -14.36 13.58
C TYR A 15 -0.65 -14.79 13.52
N PRO A 16 -1.36 -14.79 14.66
CA PRO A 16 -2.70 -15.39 14.76
C PRO A 16 -3.74 -14.79 13.82
N LEU A 17 -3.64 -13.50 13.47
CA LEU A 17 -4.52 -12.84 12.50
C LEU A 17 -4.32 -13.36 11.07
N GLY A 18 -3.16 -13.97 10.75
CA GLY A 18 -2.84 -14.47 9.42
C GLY A 18 -2.71 -13.38 8.36
N LEU A 19 -2.55 -12.12 8.77
CA LEU A 19 -2.44 -10.97 7.88
C LEU A 19 -0.97 -10.68 7.53
N VAL A 20 -0.74 -10.06 6.40
CA VAL A 20 0.54 -9.55 5.92
C VAL A 20 0.43 -8.03 5.72
N PRO A 21 1.55 -7.28 5.86
CA PRO A 21 2.90 -7.74 6.13
C PRO A 21 3.18 -8.01 7.63
N LEU A 22 4.18 -8.85 7.88
CA LEU A 22 4.77 -9.07 9.18
C LEU A 22 6.30 -9.01 9.05
N LEU A 23 6.95 -8.15 9.81
CA LEU A 23 8.41 -8.00 9.85
C LEU A 23 8.95 -8.65 11.12
N ARG A 24 9.89 -9.57 10.97
CA ARG A 24 10.67 -10.11 12.10
C ARG A 24 12.01 -9.36 12.18
N LEU A 25 12.26 -8.75 13.33
CA LEU A 25 13.50 -8.04 13.62
C LEU A 25 14.61 -9.01 14.00
N ASP A 26 15.86 -8.51 14.06
CA ASP A 26 17.05 -9.33 14.36
C ASP A 26 17.00 -9.92 15.77
N ASP A 27 16.34 -9.27 16.71
CA ASP A 27 16.12 -9.75 18.09
C ASP A 27 14.94 -10.70 18.24
N GLY A 28 14.27 -11.06 17.12
CA GLY A 28 13.10 -11.92 17.08
C GLY A 28 11.77 -11.21 17.30
N THR A 29 11.76 -9.90 17.62
CA THR A 29 10.53 -9.12 17.76
C THR A 29 9.74 -9.13 16.46
N LEU A 30 8.42 -9.32 16.58
CA LEU A 30 7.49 -9.26 15.44
C LEU A 30 6.80 -7.90 15.38
N LEU A 31 6.94 -7.21 14.26
CA LEU A 31 6.28 -5.95 13.98
C LEU A 31 5.24 -6.14 12.88
N SER A 32 4.00 -5.85 13.18
CA SER A 32 2.88 -5.86 12.24
C SER A 32 2.45 -4.43 11.91
N GLU A 33 1.45 -4.30 11.03
CA GLU A 33 0.91 -3.06 10.48
C GLU A 33 1.88 -2.33 9.54
N ASN A 34 1.43 -2.18 8.29
CA ASN A 34 2.24 -1.61 7.23
C ASN A 34 2.80 -0.21 7.58
N ALA A 35 1.97 0.63 8.20
CA ALA A 35 2.38 1.98 8.61
C ALA A 35 3.53 1.96 9.64
N ALA A 36 3.50 1.02 10.59
CA ALA A 36 4.56 0.86 11.59
C ALA A 36 5.84 0.32 10.95
N ILE A 37 5.72 -0.73 10.12
CA ILE A 37 6.85 -1.35 9.42
C ILE A 37 7.56 -0.33 8.53
N LEU A 38 6.82 0.45 7.76
CA LEU A 38 7.39 1.46 6.85
C LEU A 38 8.16 2.56 7.61
N GLN A 39 7.61 3.04 8.74
CA GLN A 39 8.30 4.02 9.59
C GLN A 39 9.56 3.42 10.24
N TYR A 40 9.49 2.17 10.70
CA TYR A 40 10.65 1.47 11.24
C TYR A 40 11.77 1.35 10.19
N ILE A 41 11.44 0.92 8.96
CA ILE A 41 12.42 0.81 7.88
C ILE A 41 13.04 2.17 7.55
N ALA A 42 12.21 3.23 7.42
CA ALA A 42 12.70 4.57 7.15
C ALA A 42 13.65 5.08 8.26
N GLY A 43 13.34 4.81 9.53
CA GLY A 43 14.18 5.14 10.67
C GLY A 43 15.47 4.33 10.73
N ARG A 44 15.44 3.07 10.31
CA ARG A 44 16.63 2.18 10.28
C ARG A 44 17.65 2.59 9.21
N TYR A 45 17.17 3.23 8.13
CA TYR A 45 18.00 3.65 7.00
C TYR A 45 17.88 5.16 6.72
N PRO A 46 18.33 6.04 7.64
CA PRO A 46 18.15 7.49 7.53
C PRO A 46 18.83 8.10 6.30
N ALA A 47 19.91 7.49 5.83
CA ALA A 47 20.61 7.93 4.61
C ALA A 47 19.73 7.82 3.34
N ALA A 48 18.71 6.96 3.35
CA ALA A 48 17.76 6.81 2.25
C ALA A 48 16.73 7.95 2.18
N LYS A 49 16.63 8.79 3.23
CA LYS A 49 15.74 9.97 3.32
C LYS A 49 14.27 9.63 3.02
N LEU A 50 13.80 8.48 3.49
CA LEU A 50 12.44 7.99 3.24
C LEU A 50 11.41 8.51 4.27
N ALA A 51 11.82 9.32 5.21
CA ALA A 51 10.99 10.02 6.20
C ALA A 51 11.58 11.37 6.54
N PRO A 52 10.77 12.39 6.89
CA PRO A 52 11.26 13.66 7.41
C PRO A 52 12.06 13.49 8.69
N ALA A 53 13.06 14.35 8.89
CA ALA A 53 13.90 14.33 10.09
C ALA A 53 13.27 15.04 11.28
N ASP A 54 12.49 16.08 11.02
CA ASP A 54 11.85 16.91 12.04
C ASP A 54 10.55 16.29 12.58
N GLU A 55 10.11 16.74 13.75
CA GLU A 55 8.95 16.20 14.45
C GLU A 55 7.64 16.45 13.69
N THR A 56 7.44 17.67 13.18
CA THR A 56 6.24 18.04 12.42
C THR A 56 6.14 17.24 11.12
N GLY A 57 7.25 17.10 10.42
CA GLY A 57 7.33 16.28 9.21
C GLY A 57 6.98 14.81 9.49
N ARG A 58 7.49 14.24 10.58
CA ARG A 58 7.13 12.88 11.01
C ARG A 58 5.64 12.73 11.35
N ALA A 59 5.07 13.72 12.03
CA ALA A 59 3.63 13.71 12.33
C ALA A 59 2.80 13.75 11.03
N ARG A 60 3.21 14.55 10.04
CA ARG A 60 2.56 14.59 8.71
C ARG A 60 2.74 13.28 7.93
N LEU A 61 3.92 12.66 8.03
CA LEU A 61 4.14 11.33 7.45
C LEU A 61 3.17 10.31 8.04
N GLN A 62 3.06 10.27 9.36
CA GLN A 62 2.12 9.37 10.04
C GLN A 62 0.67 9.65 9.67
N GLN A 63 0.27 10.93 9.56
CA GLN A 63 -1.06 11.33 9.09
C GLN A 63 -1.37 10.70 7.73
N TRP A 64 -0.43 10.79 6.76
CA TRP A 64 -0.63 10.19 5.42
C TRP A 64 -0.65 8.67 5.47
N LEU A 65 0.21 8.03 6.24
CA LEU A 65 0.19 6.57 6.41
C LEU A 65 -1.14 6.09 7.00
N CYS A 66 -1.69 6.81 7.98
CA CYS A 66 -3.01 6.53 8.54
C CYS A 66 -4.10 6.72 7.48
N PHE A 67 -4.12 7.87 6.79
CA PHE A 67 -5.11 8.13 5.74
C PHE A 67 -5.10 7.04 4.66
N ILE A 68 -3.93 6.68 4.15
CA ILE A 68 -3.80 5.62 3.15
C ILE A 68 -4.33 4.29 3.71
N GLY A 69 -3.95 3.94 4.93
CA GLY A 69 -4.35 2.69 5.57
C GLY A 69 -5.84 2.58 5.84
N THR A 70 -6.46 3.64 6.38
CA THR A 70 -7.87 3.61 6.80
C THR A 70 -8.83 3.99 5.69
N GLU A 71 -8.56 5.07 4.95
CA GLU A 71 -9.51 5.64 4.02
C GLU A 71 -9.43 5.02 2.61
N LEU A 72 -8.21 4.65 2.16
CA LEU A 72 -8.02 4.06 0.84
C LEU A 72 -7.89 2.55 0.92
N HIS A 73 -6.90 2.02 1.64
CA HIS A 73 -6.67 0.59 1.73
C HIS A 73 -7.91 -0.14 2.29
N LYS A 74 -8.28 0.15 3.54
CA LYS A 74 -9.40 -0.52 4.21
C LYS A 74 -10.76 0.04 3.79
N GLY A 75 -10.86 1.34 3.57
CA GLY A 75 -12.14 2.01 3.27
C GLY A 75 -12.60 1.90 1.82
N LEU A 76 -11.68 1.80 0.86
CA LEU A 76 -12.01 1.69 -0.56
C LEU A 76 -11.70 0.28 -1.10
N PHE A 77 -10.43 -0.14 -1.07
CA PHE A 77 -10.02 -1.29 -1.87
C PHE A 77 -10.38 -2.65 -1.24
N ILE A 78 -10.24 -2.82 0.07
CA ILE A 78 -10.58 -4.11 0.71
C ILE A 78 -12.04 -4.50 0.48
N PRO A 79 -13.05 -3.62 0.63
CA PRO A 79 -14.43 -3.97 0.31
C PRO A 79 -14.66 -4.32 -1.17
N LEU A 80 -13.86 -3.75 -2.08
CA LEU A 80 -13.96 -4.05 -3.51
C LEU A 80 -13.35 -5.40 -3.90
N PHE A 81 -12.41 -5.92 -3.11
CA PHE A 81 -11.84 -7.26 -3.28
C PHE A 81 -12.67 -8.37 -2.62
N ASP A 82 -13.59 -8.02 -1.73
CA ASP A 82 -14.40 -9.02 -1.03
C ASP A 82 -15.48 -9.59 -1.95
N GLN A 83 -15.23 -10.79 -2.48
CA GLN A 83 -16.16 -11.51 -3.34
C GLN A 83 -17.42 -11.99 -2.60
N LYS A 84 -17.43 -11.95 -1.26
CA LYS A 84 -18.55 -12.33 -0.42
C LYS A 84 -19.31 -11.12 0.13
N ALA A 85 -18.93 -9.92 -0.28
CA ALA A 85 -19.58 -8.70 0.16
C ALA A 85 -21.07 -8.69 -0.27
N PRO A 86 -21.97 -8.20 0.58
CA PRO A 86 -23.38 -8.06 0.24
C PRO A 86 -23.61 -7.22 -1.03
N ASP A 87 -24.74 -7.47 -1.69
CA ASP A 87 -25.18 -6.67 -2.82
C ASP A 87 -25.20 -5.17 -2.47
N GLY A 88 -24.76 -4.34 -3.42
CA GLY A 88 -24.67 -2.89 -3.22
C GLY A 88 -23.40 -2.40 -2.53
N THR A 89 -22.60 -3.27 -1.90
CA THR A 89 -21.33 -2.89 -1.23
C THR A 89 -20.42 -2.12 -2.17
N ARG A 90 -20.24 -2.60 -3.41
CA ARG A 90 -19.40 -1.91 -4.41
C ARG A 90 -19.87 -0.48 -4.68
N ALA A 91 -21.15 -0.30 -4.96
CA ALA A 91 -21.72 1.02 -5.26
C ALA A 91 -21.60 1.97 -4.06
N HIS A 92 -21.92 1.48 -2.86
CA HIS A 92 -21.77 2.24 -1.62
C HIS A 92 -20.32 2.66 -1.36
N THR A 93 -19.37 1.71 -1.49
CA THR A 93 -17.93 1.96 -1.29
C THR A 93 -17.41 3.01 -2.27
N LEU A 94 -17.72 2.89 -3.55
CA LEU A 94 -17.31 3.86 -4.57
C LEU A 94 -17.89 5.24 -4.31
N GLN A 95 -19.17 5.33 -3.94
CA GLN A 95 -19.81 6.60 -3.60
C GLN A 95 -19.15 7.27 -2.38
N LYS A 96 -18.93 6.50 -1.33
CA LYS A 96 -18.27 6.98 -0.10
C LYS A 96 -16.84 7.46 -0.35
N SER A 97 -16.11 6.78 -1.24
CA SER A 97 -14.69 7.07 -1.50
C SER A 97 -14.45 8.29 -2.38
N LYS A 98 -15.47 8.85 -3.03
CA LYS A 98 -15.32 10.05 -3.88
C LYS A 98 -14.68 11.22 -3.13
N SER A 99 -15.14 11.52 -1.91
CA SER A 99 -14.57 12.60 -1.11
C SER A 99 -13.12 12.35 -0.69
N ARG A 100 -12.72 11.09 -0.49
CA ARG A 100 -11.35 10.70 -0.14
C ARG A 100 -10.40 10.88 -1.33
N LEU A 101 -10.84 10.43 -2.49
CA LEU A 101 -10.08 10.61 -3.73
C LEU A 101 -10.01 12.09 -4.13
N GLN A 102 -11.08 12.87 -3.91
CA GLN A 102 -11.06 14.31 -4.13
C GLN A 102 -10.07 15.01 -3.20
N TYR A 103 -10.12 14.72 -1.89
CA TYR A 103 -9.16 15.25 -0.93
C TYR A 103 -7.70 14.96 -1.33
N LEU A 104 -7.41 13.72 -1.76
CA LEU A 104 -6.09 13.35 -2.25
C LEU A 104 -5.72 14.11 -3.53
N ASN A 105 -6.67 14.24 -4.47
CA ASN A 105 -6.48 14.96 -5.72
C ASN A 105 -6.12 16.42 -5.50
N ASP A 106 -6.86 17.09 -4.61
CA ASP A 106 -6.63 18.49 -4.27
C ASP A 106 -5.30 18.69 -3.53
N HIS A 107 -4.95 17.77 -2.63
CA HIS A 107 -3.67 17.81 -1.94
C HIS A 107 -2.47 17.66 -2.89
N LEU A 108 -2.57 16.80 -3.89
CA LEU A 108 -1.52 16.54 -4.86
C LEU A 108 -1.42 17.60 -5.96
N ASP A 109 -2.34 18.56 -6.01
CA ASP A 109 -2.27 19.61 -7.02
C ASP A 109 -1.03 20.48 -6.84
N GLY A 110 -0.23 20.59 -7.90
CA GLY A 110 1.06 21.27 -7.89
C GLY A 110 2.16 20.57 -7.07
N ARG A 111 1.94 19.34 -6.56
CA ARG A 111 2.91 18.57 -5.78
C ARG A 111 3.42 17.36 -6.54
N GLU A 112 4.69 17.05 -6.33
CA GLU A 112 5.32 15.83 -6.85
C GLU A 112 5.13 14.65 -5.88
N TYR A 113 5.08 14.91 -4.57
CA TYR A 113 4.96 13.90 -3.51
C TYR A 113 3.93 14.34 -2.46
N LEU A 114 3.52 13.40 -1.60
CA LEU A 114 2.62 13.69 -0.48
C LEU A 114 3.20 14.68 0.54
N LEU A 115 4.53 14.65 0.68
CA LEU A 115 5.33 15.58 1.49
C LEU A 115 6.28 16.35 0.56
N ASP A 116 7.26 17.04 1.14
CA ASP A 116 8.22 17.86 0.38
C ASP A 116 9.20 17.00 -0.45
N SER A 117 9.31 15.71 -0.16
CA SER A 117 10.14 14.74 -0.88
C SER A 117 9.52 13.36 -0.83
N PHE A 118 9.98 12.45 -1.73
CA PHE A 118 9.55 11.06 -1.74
C PHE A 118 9.78 10.41 -0.38
N SER A 119 8.76 9.75 0.13
CA SER A 119 8.75 9.08 1.43
C SER A 119 8.15 7.69 1.36
N VAL A 120 8.16 6.97 2.48
CA VAL A 120 7.46 5.68 2.59
C VAL A 120 5.95 5.80 2.43
N ALA A 121 5.36 6.99 2.62
CA ALA A 121 3.94 7.22 2.36
C ALA A 121 3.65 7.18 0.86
N ASP A 122 4.53 7.73 0.02
CA ASP A 122 4.39 7.68 -1.44
C ASP A 122 4.53 6.25 -1.95
N ALA A 123 5.46 5.47 -1.41
CA ALA A 123 5.61 4.05 -1.74
C ALA A 123 4.34 3.25 -1.38
N TYR A 124 3.75 3.52 -0.21
CA TYR A 124 2.51 2.88 0.21
C TYR A 124 1.33 3.30 -0.69
N LEU A 125 1.18 4.59 -0.94
CA LEU A 125 0.10 5.10 -1.79
C LEU A 125 0.19 4.53 -3.21
N TYR A 126 1.39 4.47 -3.80
CA TYR A 126 1.60 3.84 -5.11
C TYR A 126 1.10 2.40 -5.13
N THR A 127 1.49 1.59 -4.14
CA THR A 127 1.06 0.19 -4.03
C THR A 127 -0.47 0.07 -3.97
N ILE A 128 -1.12 0.94 -3.18
CA ILE A 128 -2.58 0.94 -3.06
C ILE A 128 -3.27 1.40 -4.35
N LEU A 129 -2.72 2.39 -5.04
CA LEU A 129 -3.26 2.86 -6.32
C LEU A 129 -3.13 1.83 -7.46
N ASN A 130 -2.16 0.91 -7.41
CA ASN A 130 -2.09 -0.20 -8.35
C ASN A 130 -3.35 -1.10 -8.31
N TRP A 131 -4.07 -1.09 -7.19
CA TRP A 131 -5.31 -1.86 -7.04
C TRP A 131 -6.51 -1.26 -7.80
N THR A 132 -6.37 -0.08 -8.36
CA THR A 132 -7.39 0.52 -9.25
C THR A 132 -7.65 -0.37 -10.47
N VAL A 133 -6.62 -1.03 -11.00
CA VAL A 133 -6.74 -1.91 -12.17
C VAL A 133 -7.59 -3.15 -11.88
N PRO A 134 -7.25 -4.03 -10.91
CA PRO A 134 -8.04 -5.22 -10.62
C PRO A 134 -9.44 -4.90 -10.04
N THR A 135 -9.60 -3.76 -9.37
CA THR A 135 -10.89 -3.33 -8.81
C THR A 135 -11.71 -2.48 -9.77
N GLN A 136 -11.17 -2.13 -10.95
CA GLN A 136 -11.82 -1.29 -11.95
C GLN A 136 -12.28 0.07 -11.38
N VAL A 137 -11.47 0.68 -10.52
CA VAL A 137 -11.68 2.06 -10.05
C VAL A 137 -11.12 3.02 -11.09
N ASP A 138 -11.99 3.80 -11.71
CA ASP A 138 -11.61 4.78 -12.71
C ASP A 138 -11.11 6.07 -12.04
N LEU A 139 -9.86 6.45 -12.29
CA LEU A 139 -9.23 7.68 -11.81
C LEU A 139 -9.39 8.88 -12.74
N THR A 140 -10.15 8.78 -13.83
CA THR A 140 -10.32 9.92 -14.78
C THR A 140 -10.94 11.14 -14.13
N ASN A 141 -11.78 10.97 -13.11
CA ASN A 141 -12.36 12.05 -12.32
C ASN A 141 -11.37 12.72 -11.34
N TRP A 142 -10.18 12.14 -11.17
CA TRP A 142 -9.11 12.62 -10.28
C TRP A 142 -7.78 12.67 -11.03
N PRO A 143 -7.64 13.59 -11.99
CA PRO A 143 -6.53 13.60 -12.94
C PRO A 143 -5.18 13.82 -12.26
N THR A 144 -5.15 14.53 -11.13
CA THR A 144 -3.92 14.74 -10.36
C THR A 144 -3.45 13.44 -9.69
N VAL A 145 -4.37 12.65 -9.11
CA VAL A 145 -4.05 11.33 -8.56
C VAL A 145 -3.54 10.39 -9.66
N LYS A 146 -4.18 10.41 -10.82
CA LYS A 146 -3.76 9.61 -11.98
C LYS A 146 -2.34 9.98 -12.41
N ARG A 147 -2.06 11.27 -12.64
CA ARG A 147 -0.72 11.77 -13.00
C ARG A 147 0.34 11.42 -11.96
N TYR A 148 0.01 11.57 -10.68
CA TYR A 148 0.90 11.21 -9.57
C TYR A 148 1.25 9.71 -9.59
N HIS A 149 0.27 8.83 -9.77
CA HIS A 149 0.49 7.40 -9.88
C HIS A 149 1.43 7.05 -11.05
N GLU A 150 1.18 7.63 -12.23
CA GLU A 150 2.01 7.44 -13.43
C GLU A 150 3.44 7.97 -13.22
N SER A 151 3.61 9.13 -12.56
CA SER A 151 4.94 9.70 -12.28
C SER A 151 5.75 8.83 -11.32
N LEU A 152 5.12 8.26 -10.29
CA LEU A 152 5.78 7.34 -9.37
C LEU A 152 6.17 6.03 -10.05
N GLN A 153 5.37 5.52 -10.97
CA GLN A 153 5.71 4.33 -11.73
C GLN A 153 6.98 4.52 -12.58
N ALA A 154 7.24 5.71 -13.07
CA ALA A 154 8.46 6.04 -13.82
C ALA A 154 9.72 6.13 -12.94
N ARG A 155 9.59 6.19 -11.60
CA ARG A 155 10.71 6.22 -10.67
C ARG A 155 11.48 4.89 -10.72
N PRO A 156 12.83 4.87 -10.95
CA PRO A 156 13.56 3.63 -11.18
C PRO A 156 13.41 2.58 -10.09
N SER A 157 13.41 2.99 -8.80
CA SER A 157 13.23 2.07 -7.68
C SER A 157 11.82 1.49 -7.60
N VAL A 158 10.81 2.27 -7.94
CA VAL A 158 9.40 1.84 -7.98
C VAL A 158 9.16 0.91 -9.15
N ALA A 159 9.64 1.29 -10.35
CA ALA A 159 9.54 0.45 -11.53
C ALA A 159 10.21 -0.92 -11.34
N LYS A 160 11.40 -0.94 -10.72
CA LYS A 160 12.11 -2.18 -10.39
C LYS A 160 11.28 -3.07 -9.46
N ALA A 161 10.81 -2.53 -8.33
CA ALA A 161 10.00 -3.28 -7.38
C ALA A 161 8.72 -3.82 -8.03
N PHE A 162 8.03 -2.99 -8.82
CA PHE A 162 6.81 -3.41 -9.54
C PHE A 162 7.08 -4.58 -10.50
N LEU A 163 8.16 -4.55 -11.25
CA LEU A 163 8.51 -5.65 -12.18
C LEU A 163 8.84 -6.95 -11.45
N GLU A 164 9.55 -6.87 -10.32
CA GLU A 164 9.85 -8.02 -9.46
C GLU A 164 8.56 -8.63 -8.88
N GLU A 165 7.67 -7.80 -8.32
CA GLU A 165 6.38 -8.23 -7.78
C GLU A 165 5.49 -8.87 -8.85
N MET A 166 5.42 -8.28 -10.04
CA MET A 166 4.66 -8.84 -11.15
C MET A 166 5.22 -10.19 -11.63
N GLY A 167 6.53 -10.37 -11.55
CA GLY A 167 7.18 -11.66 -11.81
C GLY A 167 6.73 -12.74 -10.82
N LEU A 168 6.75 -12.41 -9.54
CA LEU A 168 6.31 -13.31 -8.46
C LEU A 168 4.80 -13.63 -8.58
N TYR A 169 3.98 -12.64 -8.87
CA TYR A 169 2.54 -12.82 -9.06
C TYR A 169 2.23 -13.76 -10.22
N LYS A 170 2.89 -13.59 -11.37
CA LYS A 170 2.74 -14.48 -12.53
C LYS A 170 3.16 -15.92 -12.20
N ALA A 171 4.26 -16.11 -11.47
CA ALA A 171 4.71 -17.42 -11.03
C ALA A 171 3.70 -18.09 -10.09
N GLU A 172 3.08 -17.33 -9.19
CA GLU A 172 2.04 -17.82 -8.29
C GLU A 172 0.78 -18.27 -9.06
N LEU A 173 0.31 -17.44 -10.00
CA LEU A 173 -0.84 -17.79 -10.86
C LEU A 173 -0.58 -19.07 -11.66
N ALA A 174 0.63 -19.26 -12.16
CA ALA A 174 1.01 -20.48 -12.89
C ALA A 174 0.94 -21.72 -11.98
N ARG A 175 1.41 -21.61 -10.73
CA ARG A 175 1.32 -22.69 -9.74
C ARG A 175 -0.12 -23.08 -9.41
N HIS A 176 -1.01 -22.11 -9.25
CA HIS A 176 -2.43 -22.37 -8.97
C HIS A 176 -3.20 -22.97 -10.16
N LYS A 177 -2.75 -22.73 -11.40
CA LYS A 177 -3.36 -23.36 -12.59
C LYS A 177 -2.90 -24.81 -12.81
N ALA A 178 -1.75 -25.18 -12.24
CA ALA A 178 -1.15 -26.51 -12.38
C ALA A 178 -1.56 -27.49 -11.25
N ALA A 179 -2.20 -26.99 -10.19
CA ALA A 179 -2.70 -27.76 -9.06
C ALA A 179 -4.19 -28.06 -9.16
#